data_b9375e59a8af19f2d892307b409756ab
#
_entry.id   b9375e59a8af19f2d892307b409756ab
#
_cell.length_a   1.000
_cell.length_b   1.000
_cell.length_c   1.000
_cell.angle_alpha   90.00
_cell.angle_beta   90.00
_cell.angle_gamma   90.00
#
_symmetry.space_group_name_H-M   'P 1'
#
loop_
_entity.id
_entity.type
_entity.pdbx_description
1 polymer ?
#
loop_
_entity_poly.entity_id
_entity_poly.type
_entity_poly.pdbx_seq_one_letter_code
_entity_poly.pdbx_strand_id
1 'polypeptide(L)'
;MEVIEHAPIFRLPGVPDHVTYTWALMLALAILTFVASRNVALVPRGLQNFFEVVLEQFQSMIDDVMGPEGRRYLPFIATVGLFVLVGNLMSLVPGLNGPTTNLNTTGACAVVVFCAYHYIGLRKQGPLNYLKHFMGPVWWLAWLMFPIEVISHAARPLSLTLRLFGNMTGGHILLAVIFFLLGLDGLLGWALSGSVAGIIVGGISGLVTTAFIVGFLYPLKILVSFLQAFIFVMLTMLYISGAIEEGEHAPAAADGHGHTPAAAH
;
A
#
# COMPACT_ATOMS: atom_id res chain seq x y z
N MET A 1 -21.19 -21.73 -1.01
CA MET A 1 -20.57 -20.77 -1.93
C MET A 1 -19.05 -20.90 -1.74
N GLU A 2 -18.49 -22.01 -2.14
CA GLU A 2 -17.05 -22.14 -2.29
C GLU A 2 -16.69 -21.40 -3.57
N VAL A 3 -16.41 -20.12 -3.44
CA VAL A 3 -15.78 -19.32 -4.47
C VAL A 3 -14.50 -20.05 -4.84
N ILE A 4 -14.30 -20.27 -6.14
CA ILE A 4 -13.18 -20.93 -6.79
C ILE A 4 -11.86 -20.47 -6.11
N GLU A 5 -11.55 -21.03 -4.96
CA GLU A 5 -10.22 -20.95 -4.37
C GLU A 5 -9.33 -21.84 -5.23
N HIS A 6 -8.62 -21.23 -6.15
CA HIS A 6 -7.54 -21.93 -6.82
C HIS A 6 -6.67 -22.55 -5.75
N ALA A 7 -6.46 -23.87 -5.82
CA ALA A 7 -5.61 -24.56 -4.86
C ALA A 7 -4.26 -23.83 -4.81
N PRO A 8 -3.86 -23.34 -3.63
CA PRO A 8 -2.65 -22.52 -3.52
C PRO A 8 -1.43 -23.37 -3.93
N ILE A 9 -0.60 -22.82 -4.81
CA ILE A 9 0.61 -23.49 -5.33
C ILE A 9 1.60 -23.81 -4.21
N PHE A 10 1.63 -22.95 -3.17
CA PHE A 10 2.46 -23.12 -1.98
C PHE A 10 1.61 -23.19 -0.73
N ARG A 11 1.61 -24.34 -0.06
CA ARG A 11 0.92 -24.54 1.22
C ARG A 11 1.87 -25.11 2.24
N LEU A 12 2.16 -24.35 3.30
CA LEU A 12 2.86 -24.86 4.46
C LEU A 12 1.84 -25.46 5.44
N PRO A 13 2.01 -26.73 5.86
CA PRO A 13 1.09 -27.34 6.81
C PRO A 13 1.10 -26.57 8.14
N GLY A 14 -0.09 -26.12 8.57
CA GLY A 14 -0.27 -25.40 9.84
C GLY A 14 -0.12 -23.88 9.78
N VAL A 15 0.19 -23.30 8.60
CA VAL A 15 0.29 -21.83 8.43
C VAL A 15 -0.81 -21.36 7.48
N PRO A 16 -1.54 -20.28 7.80
CA PRO A 16 -2.51 -19.69 6.89
C PRO A 16 -1.86 -19.24 5.57
N ASP A 17 -2.56 -19.47 4.46
CA ASP A 17 -2.03 -19.22 3.11
C ASP A 17 -1.53 -17.77 2.92
N HIS A 18 -2.25 -16.77 3.45
CA HIS A 18 -1.84 -15.37 3.36
C HIS A 18 -0.49 -15.06 4.04
N VAL A 19 -0.16 -15.76 5.12
CA VAL A 19 1.14 -15.63 5.82
C VAL A 19 2.25 -16.25 4.98
N THR A 20 1.99 -17.43 4.41
CA THR A 20 2.96 -18.12 3.55
C THR A 20 3.32 -17.27 2.33
N TYR A 21 2.32 -16.68 1.66
CA TYR A 21 2.54 -15.80 0.51
C TYR A 21 3.21 -14.46 0.92
N THR A 22 2.90 -13.94 2.12
CA THR A 22 3.58 -12.75 2.66
C THR A 22 5.07 -13.03 2.86
N TRP A 23 5.43 -14.16 3.48
CA TRP A 23 6.83 -14.56 3.67
C TRP A 23 7.55 -14.81 2.36
N ALA A 24 6.89 -15.49 1.41
CA ALA A 24 7.45 -15.71 0.08
C ALA A 24 7.74 -14.38 -0.64
N LEU A 25 6.81 -13.42 -0.57
CA LEU A 25 6.98 -12.09 -1.15
C LEU A 25 8.15 -11.33 -0.48
N MET A 26 8.20 -11.31 0.84
CA MET A 26 9.29 -10.66 1.58
C MET A 26 10.65 -11.25 1.24
N LEU A 27 10.73 -12.59 1.18
CA LEU A 27 11.96 -13.30 0.81
C LEU A 27 12.37 -12.99 -0.63
N ALA A 28 11.42 -12.99 -1.57
CA ALA A 28 11.66 -12.67 -2.96
C ALA A 28 12.20 -11.23 -3.13
N LEU A 29 11.57 -10.25 -2.46
CA LEU A 29 12.04 -8.86 -2.46
C LEU A 29 13.43 -8.73 -1.82
N ALA A 30 13.69 -9.40 -0.71
CA ALA A 30 14.99 -9.39 -0.04
C ALA A 30 16.09 -9.98 -0.94
N ILE A 31 15.83 -11.12 -1.59
CA ILE A 31 16.78 -11.75 -2.52
C ILE A 31 17.02 -10.83 -3.72
N LEU A 32 15.96 -10.28 -4.30
CA LEU A 32 16.04 -9.42 -5.48
C LEU A 32 16.87 -8.16 -5.18
N THR A 33 16.61 -7.50 -4.06
CA THR A 33 17.37 -6.34 -3.59
C THR A 33 18.81 -6.70 -3.27
N PHE A 34 19.05 -7.85 -2.63
CA PHE A 34 20.41 -8.34 -2.35
C PHE A 34 21.21 -8.61 -3.63
N VAL A 35 20.59 -9.26 -4.62
CA VAL A 35 21.24 -9.52 -5.92
C VAL A 35 21.53 -8.20 -6.66
N ALA A 36 20.60 -7.25 -6.64
CA ALA A 36 20.79 -5.94 -7.25
C ALA A 36 21.92 -5.12 -6.58
N SER A 37 22.10 -5.27 -5.26
CA SER A 37 23.11 -4.53 -4.49
C SER A 37 24.49 -5.20 -4.42
N ARG A 38 24.60 -6.46 -4.87
CA ARG A 38 25.85 -7.24 -4.72
C ARG A 38 27.04 -6.72 -5.53
N ASN A 39 26.77 -6.17 -6.73
CA ASN A 39 27.79 -5.69 -7.64
C ASN A 39 27.42 -4.28 -8.13
N VAL A 40 27.53 -3.30 -7.25
CA VAL A 40 27.24 -1.90 -7.60
C VAL A 40 28.33 -1.34 -8.50
N ALA A 41 27.98 -1.01 -9.76
CA ALA A 41 28.84 -0.37 -10.73
C ALA A 41 28.50 1.10 -10.92
N LEU A 42 29.49 1.93 -11.21
CA LEU A 42 29.31 3.37 -11.51
C LEU A 42 28.36 3.60 -12.70
N VAL A 43 28.34 2.67 -13.66
CA VAL A 43 27.37 2.67 -14.78
C VAL A 43 26.41 1.51 -14.53
N PRO A 44 25.19 1.79 -14.02
CA PRO A 44 24.25 0.74 -13.67
C PRO A 44 23.78 -0.04 -14.90
N ARG A 45 23.67 -1.37 -14.76
CA ARG A 45 23.17 -2.27 -15.81
C ARG A 45 22.20 -3.29 -15.26
N GLY A 46 21.21 -3.68 -16.05
CA GLY A 46 20.24 -4.73 -15.70
C GLY A 46 19.42 -4.42 -14.46
N LEU A 47 19.41 -5.31 -13.47
CA LEU A 47 18.62 -5.17 -12.25
C LEU A 47 19.02 -3.96 -11.40
N GLN A 48 20.30 -3.61 -11.35
CA GLN A 48 20.77 -2.41 -10.63
C GLN A 48 20.12 -1.16 -11.23
N ASN A 49 20.15 -1.00 -12.54
CA ASN A 49 19.54 0.14 -13.22
C ASN A 49 18.03 0.24 -12.97
N PHE A 50 17.34 -0.90 -12.96
CA PHE A 50 15.92 -0.94 -12.65
C PHE A 50 15.63 -0.41 -11.24
N PHE A 51 16.36 -0.89 -10.23
CA PHE A 51 16.17 -0.43 -8.85
C PHE A 51 16.58 1.04 -8.65
N GLU A 52 17.65 1.50 -9.30
CA GLU A 52 18.06 2.90 -9.25
C GLU A 52 16.96 3.82 -9.80
N VAL A 53 16.41 3.53 -10.97
CA VAL A 53 15.31 4.30 -11.57
C VAL A 53 14.08 4.31 -10.64
N VAL A 54 13.74 3.17 -10.04
CA VAL A 54 12.63 3.09 -9.09
C VAL A 54 12.90 3.93 -7.84
N LEU A 55 14.11 3.86 -7.27
CA LEU A 55 14.49 4.64 -6.09
C LEU A 55 14.58 6.13 -6.39
N GLU A 56 15.08 6.53 -7.56
CA GLU A 56 15.07 7.92 -8.02
C GLU A 56 13.65 8.48 -8.12
N GLN A 57 12.71 7.68 -8.64
CA GLN A 57 11.32 8.07 -8.69
C GLN A 57 10.71 8.27 -7.29
N PHE A 58 11.00 7.35 -6.34
CA PHE A 58 10.58 7.54 -4.93
C PHE A 58 11.23 8.78 -4.32
N GLN A 59 12.51 9.03 -4.60
CA GLN A 59 13.22 10.19 -4.07
C GLN A 59 12.63 11.49 -4.62
N SER A 60 12.35 11.57 -5.92
CA SER A 60 11.67 12.73 -6.53
C SER A 60 10.32 13.01 -5.86
N MET A 61 9.51 11.97 -5.65
CA MET A 61 8.22 12.10 -4.97
C MET A 61 8.37 12.58 -3.52
N ILE A 62 9.40 12.11 -2.82
CA ILE A 62 9.69 12.54 -1.45
C ILE A 62 10.14 14.00 -1.42
N ASP A 63 10.99 14.41 -2.36
CA ASP A 63 11.45 15.80 -2.46
C ASP A 63 10.30 16.76 -2.76
N ASP A 64 9.33 16.32 -3.59
CA ASP A 64 8.15 17.13 -3.93
C ASP A 64 7.14 17.26 -2.76
N VAL A 65 7.00 16.23 -1.92
CA VAL A 65 5.98 16.17 -0.86
C VAL A 65 6.53 16.56 0.50
N MET A 66 7.75 16.12 0.83
CA MET A 66 8.35 16.24 2.16
C MET A 66 9.59 17.13 2.19
N GLY A 67 10.06 17.58 1.01
CA GLY A 67 11.30 18.31 0.89
C GLY A 67 12.57 17.46 1.21
N PRO A 68 13.76 18.11 1.26
CA PRO A 68 15.04 17.40 1.42
C PRO A 68 15.17 16.64 2.75
N GLU A 69 14.45 17.04 3.79
CA GLU A 69 14.43 16.33 5.09
C GLU A 69 13.73 14.96 5.00
N GLY A 70 12.84 14.79 4.05
CA GLY A 70 12.13 13.54 3.82
C GLY A 70 13.01 12.40 3.33
N ARG A 71 14.17 12.70 2.70
CA ARG A 71 15.06 11.69 2.09
C ARG A 71 15.54 10.62 3.06
N ARG A 72 15.64 10.91 4.34
CA ARG A 72 16.00 9.93 5.38
C ARG A 72 14.96 8.84 5.55
N TYR A 73 13.71 9.07 5.14
CA TYR A 73 12.61 8.09 5.20
C TYR A 73 12.47 7.29 3.91
N LEU A 74 13.27 7.57 2.87
CA LEU A 74 13.28 6.86 1.60
C LEU A 74 13.34 5.32 1.77
N PRO A 75 14.21 4.73 2.61
CA PRO A 75 14.27 3.27 2.75
C PRO A 75 12.95 2.68 3.27
N PHE A 76 12.30 3.35 4.22
CA PHE A 76 11.02 2.91 4.76
C PHE A 76 9.90 3.02 3.72
N ILE A 77 9.77 4.19 3.11
CA ILE A 77 8.71 4.49 2.12
C ILE A 77 8.84 3.57 0.90
N ALA A 78 10.06 3.41 0.38
CA ALA A 78 10.32 2.52 -0.76
C ALA A 78 10.04 1.05 -0.43
N THR A 79 10.43 0.57 0.76
CA THR A 79 10.18 -0.81 1.17
C THR A 79 8.69 -1.11 1.26
N VAL A 80 7.93 -0.25 1.94
CA VAL A 80 6.47 -0.42 2.07
C VAL A 80 5.78 -0.28 0.72
N GLY A 81 6.18 0.70 -0.09
CA GLY A 81 5.64 0.92 -1.43
C GLY A 81 5.87 -0.26 -2.36
N LEU A 82 7.09 -0.79 -2.41
CA LEU A 82 7.42 -1.98 -3.20
C LEU A 82 6.69 -3.22 -2.72
N PHE A 83 6.58 -3.41 -1.40
CA PHE A 83 5.82 -4.53 -0.83
C PHE A 83 4.36 -4.51 -1.27
N VAL A 84 3.70 -3.35 -1.17
CA VAL A 84 2.30 -3.18 -1.59
C VAL A 84 2.16 -3.34 -3.10
N LEU A 85 3.05 -2.73 -3.89
CA LEU A 85 3.00 -2.83 -5.35
C LEU A 85 3.15 -4.27 -5.82
N VAL A 86 4.19 -4.97 -5.37
CA VAL A 86 4.45 -6.35 -5.80
C VAL A 86 3.39 -7.30 -5.24
N GLY A 87 2.92 -7.08 -4.01
CA GLY A 87 1.80 -7.84 -3.42
C GLY A 87 0.52 -7.70 -4.22
N ASN A 88 0.20 -6.50 -4.71
CA ASN A 88 -0.96 -6.25 -5.56
C ASN A 88 -0.78 -6.90 -6.94
N LEU A 89 0.40 -6.78 -7.55
CA LEU A 89 0.70 -7.41 -8.84
C LEU A 89 0.69 -8.94 -8.76
N MET A 90 1.12 -9.51 -7.63
CA MET A 90 1.09 -10.95 -7.41
C MET A 90 -0.34 -11.51 -7.45
N SER A 91 -1.34 -10.75 -7.01
CA SER A 91 -2.76 -11.14 -7.08
C SER A 91 -3.33 -11.20 -8.49
N LEU A 92 -2.60 -10.70 -9.50
CA LEU A 92 -3.00 -10.77 -10.91
C LEU A 92 -2.66 -12.12 -11.54
N VAL A 93 -1.70 -12.84 -10.97
CA VAL A 93 -1.26 -14.14 -11.50
C VAL A 93 -2.23 -15.22 -11.03
N PRO A 94 -2.92 -15.92 -11.95
CA PRO A 94 -3.82 -17.01 -11.58
C PRO A 94 -3.08 -18.10 -10.79
N GLY A 95 -3.64 -18.49 -9.64
CA GLY A 95 -3.03 -19.50 -8.76
C GLY A 95 -2.08 -18.92 -7.70
N LEU A 96 -1.78 -17.61 -7.72
CA LEU A 96 -1.08 -16.93 -6.64
C LEU A 96 -2.08 -16.06 -5.85
N ASN A 97 -2.23 -16.35 -4.57
CA ASN A 97 -3.02 -15.51 -3.69
C ASN A 97 -2.17 -14.32 -3.22
N GLY A 98 -2.47 -13.13 -3.75
CA GLY A 98 -1.77 -11.92 -3.31
C GLY A 98 -1.96 -11.70 -1.80
N PRO A 99 -0.90 -11.44 -1.03
CA PRO A 99 -1.02 -11.21 0.42
C PRO A 99 -1.94 -10.04 0.76
N THR A 100 -2.07 -9.08 -0.13
CA THR A 100 -2.92 -7.89 0.01
C THR A 100 -4.43 -8.15 -0.17
N THR A 101 -4.82 -9.37 -0.53
CA THR A 101 -6.24 -9.79 -0.57
C THR A 101 -6.80 -10.12 0.81
N ASN A 102 -5.94 -10.28 1.82
CA ASN A 102 -6.36 -10.58 3.18
C ASN A 102 -6.33 -9.33 4.07
N LEU A 103 -7.41 -9.12 4.83
CA LEU A 103 -7.57 -7.98 5.73
C LEU A 103 -6.47 -7.91 6.80
N ASN A 104 -5.98 -9.05 7.27
CA ASN A 104 -4.93 -9.10 8.29
C ASN A 104 -3.60 -8.55 7.75
N THR A 105 -3.23 -8.89 6.50
CA THR A 105 -2.00 -8.40 5.88
C THR A 105 -2.09 -6.91 5.56
N THR A 106 -3.23 -6.46 5.00
CA THR A 106 -3.45 -5.05 4.69
C THR A 106 -3.52 -4.21 5.96
N GLY A 107 -4.16 -4.73 7.01
CA GLY A 107 -4.19 -4.12 8.34
C GLY A 107 -2.80 -4.02 8.97
N ALA A 108 -1.98 -5.07 8.86
CA ALA A 108 -0.61 -5.06 9.36
C ALA A 108 0.24 -3.96 8.67
N CYS A 109 0.15 -3.82 7.34
CA CYS A 109 0.83 -2.75 6.61
C CYS A 109 0.39 -1.36 7.08
N ALA A 110 -0.92 -1.14 7.27
CA ALA A 110 -1.45 0.12 7.74
C ALA A 110 -1.02 0.43 9.18
N VAL A 111 -0.98 -0.57 10.07
CA VAL A 111 -0.50 -0.44 11.44
C VAL A 111 0.99 -0.13 11.48
N VAL A 112 1.81 -0.75 10.62
CA VAL A 112 3.25 -0.42 10.53
C VAL A 112 3.46 1.04 10.13
N VAL A 113 2.73 1.54 9.15
CA VAL A 113 2.78 2.96 8.76
C VAL A 113 2.28 3.86 9.89
N PHE A 114 1.19 3.46 10.56
CA PHE A 114 0.63 4.18 11.70
C PHE A 114 1.65 4.31 12.84
N CYS A 115 2.28 3.21 13.24
CA CYS A 115 3.31 3.22 14.26
C CYS A 115 4.54 4.04 13.86
N ALA A 116 4.93 3.96 12.57
CA ALA A 116 6.08 4.69 12.06
C ALA A 116 5.90 6.21 12.15
N TYR A 117 4.77 6.75 11.64
CA TYR A 117 4.57 8.19 11.67
C TYR A 117 4.36 8.74 13.09
N HIS A 118 3.70 7.96 13.99
CA HIS A 118 3.61 8.31 15.41
C HIS A 118 4.98 8.31 16.10
N TYR A 119 5.81 7.31 15.82
CA TYR A 119 7.17 7.24 16.33
C TYR A 119 8.02 8.44 15.87
N ILE A 120 7.90 8.81 14.59
CA ILE A 120 8.59 9.96 14.02
C ILE A 120 8.11 11.25 14.69
N GLY A 121 6.79 11.43 14.83
CA GLY A 121 6.20 12.59 15.50
C GLY A 121 6.64 12.71 16.96
N LEU A 122 6.56 11.63 17.73
CA LEU A 122 7.03 11.59 19.11
C LEU A 122 8.52 11.92 19.26
N ARG A 123 9.34 11.47 18.30
CA ARG A 123 10.78 11.69 18.35
C ARG A 123 11.18 13.13 17.96
N LYS A 124 10.44 13.76 17.02
CA LYS A 124 10.70 15.14 16.58
C LYS A 124 10.15 16.18 17.55
N GLN A 125 8.90 16.00 18.00
CA GLN A 125 8.20 16.98 18.85
C GLN A 125 8.41 16.76 20.35
N GLY A 126 8.86 15.57 20.73
CA GLY A 126 8.87 15.13 22.14
C GLY A 126 7.47 14.72 22.65
N PRO A 127 7.39 13.84 23.68
CA PRO A 127 6.13 13.23 24.10
C PRO A 127 5.13 14.24 24.66
N LEU A 128 5.59 15.27 25.37
CA LEU A 128 4.72 16.28 25.98
C LEU A 128 4.09 17.21 24.93
N ASN A 129 4.86 17.66 23.96
CA ASN A 129 4.39 18.56 22.91
C ASN A 129 3.47 17.81 21.94
N TYR A 130 3.82 16.56 21.63
CA TYR A 130 2.96 15.68 20.82
C TYR A 130 1.60 15.46 21.45
N LEU A 131 1.53 15.24 22.77
CA LEU A 131 0.25 15.08 23.49
C LEU A 131 -0.55 16.39 23.54
N LYS A 132 0.13 17.55 23.70
CA LYS A 132 -0.52 18.87 23.64
C LYS A 132 -1.15 19.13 22.28
N HIS A 133 -0.55 18.62 21.20
CA HIS A 133 -1.11 18.77 19.87
C HIS A 133 -2.51 18.12 19.76
N PHE A 134 -2.71 16.94 20.36
CA PHE A 134 -4.02 16.27 20.43
C PHE A 134 -5.07 17.07 21.23
N MET A 135 -4.63 17.95 22.13
CA MET A 135 -5.53 18.79 22.93
C MET A 135 -5.97 20.06 22.18
N GLY A 136 -5.31 20.39 21.04
CA GLY A 136 -5.60 21.57 20.23
C GLY A 136 -5.13 22.88 20.86
N PRO A 137 -5.26 24.02 20.14
CA PRO A 137 -4.73 25.32 20.57
C PRO A 137 -5.52 25.96 21.73
N VAL A 138 -6.73 25.47 22.02
CA VAL A 138 -7.65 26.07 22.99
C VAL A 138 -7.98 25.08 24.09
N TRP A 139 -7.43 25.29 25.28
CA TRP A 139 -7.48 24.34 26.39
C TRP A 139 -8.91 24.02 26.87
N TRP A 140 -9.84 24.95 26.86
CA TRP A 140 -11.22 24.72 27.27
C TRP A 140 -12.01 23.89 26.26
N LEU A 141 -11.57 23.80 25.00
CA LEU A 141 -12.14 22.95 23.95
C LEU A 141 -11.44 21.58 23.89
N ALA A 142 -10.38 21.37 24.67
CA ALA A 142 -9.59 20.16 24.65
C ALA A 142 -10.39 18.87 24.87
N TRP A 143 -11.45 18.93 25.70
CA TRP A 143 -12.33 17.79 25.95
C TRP A 143 -13.09 17.33 24.70
N LEU A 144 -13.37 18.24 23.76
CA LEU A 144 -14.00 17.93 22.48
C LEU A 144 -12.99 17.64 21.39
N MET A 145 -11.88 18.40 21.37
CA MET A 145 -10.82 18.24 20.34
C MET A 145 -10.08 16.91 20.47
N PHE A 146 -9.76 16.49 21.69
CA PHE A 146 -9.03 15.25 21.95
C PHE A 146 -9.73 14.01 21.35
N PRO A 147 -11.02 13.71 21.61
CA PRO A 147 -11.67 12.56 20.99
C PRO A 147 -11.77 12.69 19.46
N ILE A 148 -11.99 13.88 18.91
CA ILE A 148 -12.04 14.10 17.47
C ILE A 148 -10.67 13.78 16.84
N GLU A 149 -9.60 14.25 17.44
CA GLU A 149 -8.24 14.01 16.93
C GLU A 149 -7.86 12.52 17.03
N VAL A 150 -8.19 11.86 18.16
CA VAL A 150 -7.99 10.41 18.32
C VAL A 150 -8.75 9.61 17.25
N ILE A 151 -10.01 9.97 16.98
CA ILE A 151 -10.82 9.33 15.94
C ILE A 151 -10.21 9.60 14.56
N SER A 152 -9.79 10.82 14.28
CA SER A 152 -9.13 11.20 13.03
C SER A 152 -7.86 10.37 12.77
N HIS A 153 -7.01 10.25 13.78
CA HIS A 153 -5.78 9.43 13.70
C HIS A 153 -6.09 7.94 13.56
N ALA A 154 -7.10 7.40 14.24
CA ALA A 154 -7.52 6.00 14.12
C ALA A 154 -8.19 5.71 12.75
N ALA A 155 -8.88 6.68 12.19
CA ALA A 155 -9.51 6.54 10.86
C ALA A 155 -8.49 6.42 9.71
N ARG A 156 -7.29 6.98 9.87
CA ARG A 156 -6.22 6.91 8.86
C ARG A 156 -5.81 5.45 8.53
N PRO A 157 -5.35 4.62 9.48
CA PRO A 157 -5.02 3.22 9.20
C PRO A 157 -6.23 2.39 8.79
N LEU A 158 -7.40 2.69 9.36
CA LEU A 158 -8.63 1.99 8.97
C LEU A 158 -8.99 2.25 7.51
N SER A 159 -9.01 3.50 7.08
CA SER A 159 -9.27 3.88 5.68
C SER A 159 -8.24 3.28 4.72
N LEU A 160 -6.96 3.26 5.10
CA LEU A 160 -5.88 2.69 4.31
C LEU A 160 -6.05 1.16 4.15
N THR A 161 -6.37 0.46 5.25
CA THR A 161 -6.64 -0.98 5.27
C THR A 161 -7.83 -1.34 4.39
N LEU A 162 -8.98 -0.66 4.60
CA LEU A 162 -10.20 -0.93 3.85
C LEU A 162 -10.06 -0.62 2.36
N ARG A 163 -9.31 0.41 2.00
CA ARG A 163 -9.05 0.76 0.61
C ARG A 163 -8.23 -0.32 -0.08
N LEU A 164 -7.14 -0.79 0.56
CA LEU A 164 -6.28 -1.81 -0.01
C LEU A 164 -7.02 -3.15 -0.14
N PHE A 165 -7.67 -3.60 0.93
CA PHE A 165 -8.47 -4.82 0.96
C PHE A 165 -9.65 -4.77 -0.01
N GLY A 166 -10.45 -3.70 0.03
CA GLY A 166 -11.65 -3.55 -0.80
C GLY A 166 -11.35 -3.52 -2.28
N ASN A 167 -10.25 -2.87 -2.67
CA ASN A 167 -9.82 -2.83 -4.06
C ASN A 167 -9.42 -4.21 -4.58
N MET A 168 -8.63 -4.96 -3.82
CA MET A 168 -8.20 -6.31 -4.21
C MET A 168 -9.36 -7.29 -4.23
N THR A 169 -10.16 -7.35 -3.17
CA THR A 169 -11.32 -8.23 -3.06
C THR A 169 -12.40 -7.89 -4.08
N GLY A 170 -12.67 -6.59 -4.29
CA GLY A 170 -13.62 -6.12 -5.31
C GLY A 170 -13.24 -6.57 -6.72
N GLY A 171 -11.95 -6.57 -7.05
CA GLY A 171 -11.47 -7.08 -8.34
C GLY A 171 -11.67 -8.58 -8.53
N HIS A 172 -11.56 -9.40 -7.47
CA HIS A 172 -11.86 -10.83 -7.52
C HIS A 172 -13.36 -11.10 -7.65
N ILE A 173 -14.19 -10.37 -6.88
CA ILE A 173 -15.65 -10.47 -6.95
C ILE A 173 -16.13 -10.08 -8.34
N LEU A 174 -15.60 -8.99 -8.93
CA LEU A 174 -15.98 -8.57 -10.28
C LEU A 174 -15.69 -9.66 -11.30
N LEU A 175 -14.53 -10.31 -11.23
CA LEU A 175 -14.18 -11.40 -12.12
C LEU A 175 -15.19 -12.58 -11.96
N ALA A 176 -15.47 -12.98 -10.72
CA ALA A 176 -16.40 -14.08 -10.42
C ALA A 176 -17.82 -13.77 -10.93
N VAL A 177 -18.30 -12.53 -10.73
CA VAL A 177 -19.62 -12.09 -11.22
C VAL A 177 -19.69 -12.12 -12.75
N ILE A 178 -18.63 -11.71 -13.44
CA ILE A 178 -18.59 -11.76 -14.91
C ILE A 178 -18.64 -13.21 -15.40
N PHE A 179 -17.87 -14.11 -14.79
CA PHE A 179 -17.93 -15.54 -15.11
C PHE A 179 -19.34 -16.11 -14.91
N PHE A 180 -19.99 -15.77 -13.81
CA PHE A 180 -21.35 -16.22 -13.50
C PHE A 180 -22.38 -15.60 -14.46
N LEU A 181 -22.32 -14.29 -14.72
CA LEU A 181 -23.28 -13.56 -15.55
C LEU A 181 -23.24 -14.04 -17.01
N LEU A 182 -22.06 -14.37 -17.52
CA LEU A 182 -21.90 -14.88 -18.88
C LEU A 182 -22.27 -16.37 -19.00
N GLY A 183 -22.66 -17.01 -17.88
CA GLY A 183 -23.08 -18.41 -17.87
C GLY A 183 -22.02 -19.37 -18.40
N LEU A 184 -20.74 -19.02 -18.25
CA LEU A 184 -19.63 -19.77 -18.84
C LEU A 184 -19.60 -21.23 -18.40
N ASP A 185 -19.98 -21.53 -17.16
CA ASP A 185 -20.07 -22.90 -16.67
C ASP A 185 -21.12 -23.72 -17.44
N GLY A 186 -22.26 -23.12 -17.72
CA GLY A 186 -23.33 -23.74 -18.52
C GLY A 186 -22.99 -23.85 -20.01
N LEU A 187 -22.43 -22.77 -20.57
CA LEU A 187 -22.03 -22.70 -21.99
C LEU A 187 -20.85 -23.60 -22.31
N LEU A 188 -19.85 -23.67 -21.40
CA LEU A 188 -18.73 -24.61 -21.53
C LEU A 188 -19.19 -26.05 -21.43
N GLY A 189 -20.08 -26.39 -20.48
CA GLY A 189 -20.68 -27.73 -20.36
C GLY A 189 -21.43 -28.10 -21.63
N TRP A 190 -22.18 -27.16 -22.20
CA TRP A 190 -22.90 -27.39 -23.46
C TRP A 190 -21.96 -27.52 -24.68
N ALA A 191 -20.91 -26.73 -24.75
CA ALA A 191 -19.85 -26.85 -25.78
C ALA A 191 -19.18 -28.23 -25.72
N LEU A 192 -18.93 -28.75 -24.50
CA LEU A 192 -18.31 -30.07 -24.30
C LEU A 192 -19.29 -31.25 -24.52
N SER A 193 -20.59 -31.00 -24.61
CA SER A 193 -21.59 -32.05 -24.90
C SER A 193 -21.55 -32.61 -26.30
N GLY A 194 -20.66 -32.07 -27.18
CA GLY A 194 -20.44 -32.58 -28.52
C GLY A 194 -21.50 -32.17 -29.56
N SER A 195 -22.47 -31.32 -29.20
CA SER A 195 -23.43 -30.77 -30.15
C SER A 195 -22.78 -29.68 -31.01
N VAL A 196 -23.00 -29.71 -32.34
CA VAL A 196 -22.43 -28.69 -33.25
C VAL A 196 -22.83 -27.26 -32.84
N ALA A 197 -24.08 -27.09 -32.44
CA ALA A 197 -24.58 -25.80 -31.93
C ALA A 197 -23.89 -25.38 -30.62
N GLY A 198 -23.66 -26.33 -29.70
CA GLY A 198 -22.93 -26.07 -28.43
C GLY A 198 -21.48 -25.67 -28.67
N ILE A 199 -20.79 -26.33 -29.60
CA ILE A 199 -19.39 -25.98 -29.95
C ILE A 199 -19.31 -24.58 -30.56
N ILE A 200 -20.22 -24.20 -31.45
CA ILE A 200 -20.22 -22.88 -32.09
C ILE A 200 -20.56 -21.80 -31.08
N VAL A 201 -21.66 -21.89 -30.35
CA VAL A 201 -22.11 -20.88 -29.40
C VAL A 201 -21.16 -20.79 -28.20
N GLY A 202 -20.78 -21.94 -27.64
CA GLY A 202 -19.83 -21.99 -26.51
C GLY A 202 -18.42 -21.52 -26.90
N GLY A 203 -17.96 -21.84 -28.10
CA GLY A 203 -16.67 -21.37 -28.63
C GLY A 203 -16.64 -19.85 -28.84
N ILE A 204 -17.69 -19.30 -29.46
CA ILE A 204 -17.78 -17.84 -29.68
C ILE A 204 -17.91 -17.09 -28.35
N SER A 205 -18.79 -17.53 -27.44
CA SER A 205 -18.95 -16.89 -26.13
C SER A 205 -17.69 -16.98 -25.29
N GLY A 206 -17.01 -18.14 -25.29
CA GLY A 206 -15.73 -18.32 -24.60
C GLY A 206 -14.63 -17.39 -25.15
N LEU A 207 -14.55 -17.26 -26.48
CA LEU A 207 -13.58 -16.36 -27.13
C LEU A 207 -13.86 -14.89 -26.80
N VAL A 208 -15.11 -14.45 -26.90
CA VAL A 208 -15.51 -13.07 -26.57
C VAL A 208 -15.23 -12.76 -25.10
N THR A 209 -15.57 -13.69 -24.19
CA THR A 209 -15.30 -13.50 -22.75
C THR A 209 -13.82 -13.47 -22.46
N THR A 210 -13.05 -14.38 -23.02
CA THR A 210 -11.59 -14.37 -22.83
C THR A 210 -10.96 -13.09 -23.38
N ALA A 211 -11.37 -12.64 -24.58
CA ALA A 211 -10.93 -11.39 -25.14
C ALA A 211 -11.28 -10.18 -24.28
N PHE A 212 -12.47 -10.16 -23.68
CA PHE A 212 -12.88 -9.10 -22.75
C PHE A 212 -12.08 -9.13 -21.44
N ILE A 213 -11.90 -10.31 -20.86
CA ILE A 213 -11.11 -10.46 -19.62
C ILE A 213 -9.67 -10.04 -19.87
N VAL A 214 -9.02 -10.57 -20.91
CA VAL A 214 -7.59 -10.30 -21.16
C VAL A 214 -7.39 -8.88 -21.70
N GLY A 215 -8.26 -8.40 -22.60
CA GLY A 215 -8.11 -7.09 -23.26
C GLY A 215 -8.57 -5.91 -22.43
N PHE A 216 -9.50 -6.10 -21.50
CA PHE A 216 -10.06 -5.01 -20.69
C PHE A 216 -9.82 -5.18 -19.20
N LEU A 217 -10.20 -6.34 -18.61
CA LEU A 217 -10.13 -6.50 -17.14
C LEU A 217 -8.70 -6.62 -16.62
N TYR A 218 -7.81 -7.35 -17.29
CA TYR A 218 -6.41 -7.44 -16.85
C TYR A 218 -5.67 -6.11 -16.88
N PRO A 219 -5.70 -5.34 -17.98
CA PRO A 219 -5.12 -4.00 -18.00
C PRO A 219 -5.70 -3.07 -16.93
N LEU A 220 -7.03 -3.12 -16.72
CA LEU A 220 -7.69 -2.35 -15.67
C LEU A 220 -7.18 -2.76 -14.28
N LYS A 221 -7.07 -4.05 -13.98
CA LYS A 221 -6.53 -4.54 -12.70
C LYS A 221 -5.06 -4.12 -12.49
N ILE A 222 -4.23 -4.16 -13.53
CA ILE A 222 -2.84 -3.70 -13.47
C ILE A 222 -2.79 -2.20 -13.12
N LEU A 223 -3.57 -1.39 -13.83
CA LEU A 223 -3.67 0.05 -13.58
C LEU A 223 -4.10 0.35 -12.14
N VAL A 224 -5.16 -0.32 -11.69
CA VAL A 224 -5.69 -0.15 -10.34
C VAL A 224 -4.71 -0.61 -9.28
N SER A 225 -3.98 -1.72 -9.50
CA SER A 225 -2.94 -2.21 -8.59
C SER A 225 -1.79 -1.22 -8.43
N PHE A 226 -1.36 -0.62 -9.54
CA PHE A 226 -0.34 0.43 -9.54
C PHE A 226 -0.83 1.70 -8.84
N LEU A 227 -2.02 2.17 -9.21
CA LEU A 227 -2.64 3.36 -8.62
C LEU A 227 -2.82 3.21 -7.10
N GLN A 228 -3.21 2.03 -6.66
CA GLN A 228 -3.39 1.73 -5.24
C GLN A 228 -2.08 1.79 -4.45
N ALA A 229 -0.99 1.22 -5.01
CA ALA A 229 0.32 1.31 -4.39
C ALA A 229 0.83 2.77 -4.35
N PHE A 230 0.62 3.53 -5.42
CA PHE A 230 0.94 4.95 -5.50
C PHE A 230 0.19 5.77 -4.42
N ILE A 231 -1.14 5.58 -4.30
CA ILE A 231 -1.94 6.28 -3.28
C ILE A 231 -1.46 5.89 -1.86
N PHE A 232 -1.12 4.62 -1.64
CA PHE A 232 -0.60 4.16 -0.35
C PHE A 232 0.70 4.88 0.03
N VAL A 233 1.63 4.97 -0.91
CA VAL A 233 2.91 5.66 -0.74
C VAL A 233 2.70 7.16 -0.51
N MET A 234 1.87 7.82 -1.32
CA MET A 234 1.56 9.25 -1.19
C MET A 234 0.95 9.57 0.18
N LEU A 235 -0.02 8.76 0.65
CA LEU A 235 -0.60 8.96 1.97
C LEU A 235 0.41 8.71 3.09
N THR A 236 1.29 7.72 2.94
CA THR A 236 2.37 7.48 3.90
C THR A 236 3.30 8.70 4.00
N MET A 237 3.69 9.27 2.86
CA MET A 237 4.51 10.50 2.82
C MET A 237 3.80 11.69 3.46
N LEU A 238 2.51 11.91 3.15
CA LEU A 238 1.71 13.00 3.73
C LEU A 238 1.57 12.86 5.25
N TYR A 239 1.39 11.64 5.77
CA TYR A 239 1.29 11.42 7.22
C TYR A 239 2.64 11.67 7.92
N ILE A 240 3.75 11.27 7.30
CA ILE A 240 5.08 11.54 7.84
C ILE A 240 5.41 13.04 7.73
N SER A 241 5.09 13.70 6.61
CA SER A 241 5.28 15.15 6.41
C SER A 241 4.54 15.95 7.47
N GLY A 242 3.24 15.66 7.67
CA GLY A 242 2.45 16.30 8.72
C GLY A 242 3.06 16.12 10.10
N ALA A 243 3.52 14.91 10.45
CA ALA A 243 4.19 14.67 11.72
C ALA A 243 5.54 15.41 11.90
N ILE A 244 6.19 15.78 10.80
CA ILE A 244 7.43 16.56 10.79
C ILE A 244 7.14 18.06 10.90
N GLU A 245 6.24 18.59 10.07
CA GLU A 245 5.91 20.03 9.98
C GLU A 245 5.26 20.55 11.27
N GLU A 246 4.39 19.75 11.87
CA GLU A 246 3.78 20.04 13.18
C GLU A 246 4.84 20.22 14.28
N GLY A 247 6.03 19.60 14.14
CA GLY A 247 7.16 19.78 15.04
C GLY A 247 7.88 21.13 14.90
N GLU A 248 7.85 21.73 13.72
CA GLU A 248 8.51 23.02 13.46
C GLU A 248 7.66 24.21 13.91
N HIS A 249 6.35 24.06 13.92
CA HIS A 249 5.40 25.12 14.32
C HIS A 249 5.08 25.11 15.82
N ALA A 250 5.67 24.20 16.62
CA ALA A 250 5.59 24.30 18.07
C ALA A 250 6.33 25.58 18.51
N PRO A 251 5.62 26.58 19.11
CA PRO A 251 6.27 27.81 19.52
C PRO A 251 7.43 27.47 20.45
N ALA A 252 8.62 27.93 20.13
CA ALA A 252 9.73 27.97 21.06
C ALA A 252 9.24 28.71 22.31
N ALA A 253 8.77 27.93 23.28
CA ALA A 253 8.28 28.46 24.54
C ALA A 253 9.46 29.09 25.26
N ALA A 254 9.52 30.43 25.17
CA ALA A 254 10.06 31.33 26.17
C ALA A 254 11.43 30.94 26.76
N ASP A 255 12.50 31.12 26.02
CA ASP A 255 13.75 31.62 26.62
C ASP A 255 13.65 33.12 26.76
N GLY A 256 12.72 33.55 27.62
CA GLY A 256 12.61 34.88 28.14
C GLY A 256 13.64 35.09 29.25
N HIS A 257 14.86 35.28 28.92
CA HIS A 257 15.80 35.96 29.83
C HIS A 257 16.35 37.21 29.16
N GLY A 258 15.75 38.27 29.57
CA GLY A 258 16.24 39.60 29.84
C GLY A 258 17.59 39.97 29.27
N HIS A 259 17.60 40.63 28.10
CA HIS A 259 18.61 41.65 27.83
C HIS A 259 17.96 43.01 28.04
N THR A 260 18.13 43.53 29.26
CA THR A 260 18.06 44.95 29.56
C THR A 260 19.07 45.68 28.68
N PRO A 261 18.66 46.67 27.89
CA PRO A 261 19.62 47.53 27.25
C PRO A 261 20.26 48.44 28.31
N ALA A 262 21.56 48.27 28.54
CA ALA A 262 22.36 49.23 29.30
C ALA A 262 22.37 50.56 28.55
N ALA A 263 21.88 51.60 29.21
CA ALA A 263 21.94 52.95 28.77
C ALA A 263 23.43 53.38 28.60
N ALA A 264 23.73 53.89 27.42
CA ALA A 264 25.01 54.53 27.11
C ALA A 264 24.95 55.98 27.59
N HIS A 265 25.96 56.35 28.31
CA HIS A 265 26.46 57.70 28.36
C HIS A 265 27.44 57.92 27.21
#